data_d7b179c8c02d6a153b7e8b72c8267b7b
#
_entry.id   d7b179c8c02d6a153b7e8b72c8267b7b
#
_cell.length_a   1.000
_cell.length_b   1.000
_cell.length_c   1.000
_cell.angle_alpha   90.00
_cell.angle_beta   90.00
_cell.angle_gamma   90.00
#
_symmetry.space_group_name_H-M   'P 1'
#
loop_
_entity.id
_entity.type
_entity.pdbx_description
1 polymer ?
#
loop_
_entity_poly.entity_id
_entity_poly.type
_entity_poly.pdbx_seq_one_letter_code
_entity_poly.pdbx_strand_id
1 'polypeptide(L)'
;MRYAWPMQSADSLEQLRLKLAQFSSERDWDQFHSPKNLAMALVVEAGELVEHFQWLSPDESVNLVAADKREVAMEMADVLMFLVRLADKLDVDLIEVADQKLERNHLKYPVEKARGRATKYDKL
;
A
#
# COMPACT_ATOMS: atom_id res chain seq x y z
N MET A 1 -13.48 -6.09 21.76
CA MET A 1 -12.46 -7.05 22.19
C MET A 1 -11.08 -6.41 22.08
N ARG A 2 -10.26 -6.61 23.08
CA ARG A 2 -8.89 -6.13 23.03
C ARG A 2 -7.98 -7.15 22.38
N TYR A 3 -7.08 -6.66 21.54
CA TYR A 3 -6.03 -7.52 20.99
C TYR A 3 -5.04 -7.89 22.08
N ALA A 4 -4.54 -9.13 21.98
CA ALA A 4 -3.58 -9.65 22.96
C ALA A 4 -2.16 -9.12 22.76
N TRP A 5 -1.90 -8.45 21.67
CA TRP A 5 -0.57 -7.94 21.38
C TRP A 5 -0.38 -6.50 21.85
N PRO A 6 0.87 -6.00 21.78
CA PRO A 6 1.16 -4.68 22.29
C PRO A 6 0.21 -3.65 21.77
N MET A 7 -0.24 -2.78 22.64
CA MET A 7 -1.14 -1.68 22.29
C MET A 7 -0.41 -0.55 21.52
N GLN A 8 0.89 -0.73 21.30
CA GLN A 8 1.69 0.20 20.53
C GLN A 8 1.40 0.05 19.04
N SER A 9 1.29 1.17 18.34
CA SER A 9 1.25 1.19 16.89
C SER A 9 2.60 0.74 16.33
N ALA A 10 2.58 0.09 15.18
CA ALA A 10 3.81 -0.13 14.42
C ALA A 10 4.33 1.22 13.93
N ASP A 11 5.62 1.50 14.15
CA ASP A 11 6.26 2.74 13.71
C ASP A 11 7.21 2.52 12.52
N SER A 12 7.25 1.29 12.00
CA SER A 12 8.06 0.95 10.84
C SER A 12 7.39 -0.18 10.04
N LEU A 13 7.78 -0.32 8.78
CA LEU A 13 7.31 -1.43 7.96
C LEU A 13 7.76 -2.78 8.53
N GLU A 14 8.94 -2.84 9.13
CA GLU A 14 9.43 -4.06 9.75
C GLU A 14 8.57 -4.49 10.92
N GLN A 15 8.19 -3.56 11.79
CA GLN A 15 7.28 -3.86 12.90
C GLN A 15 5.91 -4.30 12.39
N LEU A 16 5.40 -3.65 11.37
CA LEU A 16 4.13 -4.05 10.74
C LEU A 16 4.23 -5.43 10.14
N ARG A 17 5.32 -5.74 9.44
CA ARG A 17 5.58 -7.06 8.87
C ARG A 17 5.50 -8.16 9.92
N LEU A 18 6.18 -7.93 11.06
CA LEU A 18 6.19 -8.91 12.16
C LEU A 18 4.79 -9.12 12.75
N LYS A 19 4.05 -8.04 12.95
CA LYS A 19 2.67 -8.11 13.45
C LYS A 19 1.76 -8.89 12.50
N LEU A 20 1.88 -8.64 11.20
CA LEU A 20 1.08 -9.33 10.19
C LEU A 20 1.46 -10.80 10.08
N ALA A 21 2.75 -11.12 10.17
CA ALA A 21 3.20 -12.50 10.16
C ALA A 21 2.62 -13.28 11.35
N GLN A 22 2.65 -12.70 12.54
CA GLN A 22 2.07 -13.29 13.74
C GLN A 22 0.55 -13.46 13.59
N PHE A 23 -0.14 -12.42 13.15
CA PHE A 23 -1.59 -12.45 12.93
C PHE A 23 -2.00 -13.61 12.01
N SER A 24 -1.28 -13.78 10.91
CA SER A 24 -1.55 -14.84 9.93
C SER A 24 -1.20 -16.22 10.47
N SER A 25 -0.09 -16.34 11.16
CA SER A 25 0.35 -17.60 11.76
C SER A 25 -0.62 -18.10 12.82
N GLU A 26 -1.10 -17.23 13.69
CA GLU A 26 -2.06 -17.58 14.74
C GLU A 26 -3.38 -18.13 14.17
N ARG A 27 -3.72 -17.77 12.94
CA ARG A 27 -4.96 -18.18 12.26
C ARG A 27 -4.74 -19.29 11.23
N ASP A 28 -3.51 -19.76 11.12
CA ASP A 28 -3.12 -20.76 10.12
C ASP A 28 -3.47 -20.30 8.69
N TRP A 29 -3.28 -19.02 8.44
CA TRP A 29 -3.55 -18.40 7.13
C TRP A 29 -2.36 -18.42 6.19
N ASP A 30 -1.17 -18.73 6.69
CA ASP A 30 0.02 -18.83 5.85
C ASP A 30 -0.17 -19.80 4.68
N GLN A 31 -0.94 -20.87 4.88
CA GLN A 31 -1.25 -21.84 3.84
C GLN A 31 -2.00 -21.20 2.65
N PHE A 32 -2.72 -20.11 2.88
CA PHE A 32 -3.47 -19.39 1.84
C PHE A 32 -2.72 -18.20 1.24
N HIS A 33 -1.63 -17.78 1.87
CA HIS A 33 -0.89 -16.56 1.52
C HIS A 33 0.24 -16.85 0.53
N SER A 34 -0.08 -17.46 -0.62
CA SER A 34 0.87 -17.53 -1.72
C SER A 34 1.08 -16.12 -2.31
N PRO A 35 2.22 -15.83 -2.94
CA PRO A 35 2.42 -14.57 -3.63
C PRO A 35 1.30 -14.25 -4.63
N LYS A 36 0.85 -15.25 -5.39
CA LYS A 36 -0.28 -15.07 -6.31
C LYS A 36 -1.55 -14.61 -5.60
N ASN A 37 -1.92 -15.30 -4.52
CA ASN A 37 -3.15 -14.97 -3.80
C ASN A 37 -3.07 -13.60 -3.14
N LEU A 38 -1.89 -13.25 -2.61
CA LEU A 38 -1.67 -11.93 -1.99
C LEU A 38 -1.74 -10.81 -3.03
N ALA A 39 -1.17 -11.03 -4.22
CA ALA A 39 -1.25 -10.06 -5.31
C ALA A 39 -2.71 -9.86 -5.77
N MET A 40 -3.47 -10.93 -5.85
CA MET A 40 -4.89 -10.85 -6.21
C MET A 40 -5.69 -10.12 -5.13
N ALA A 41 -5.45 -10.40 -3.86
CA ALA A 41 -6.09 -9.71 -2.75
C ALA A 41 -5.75 -8.22 -2.76
N LEU A 42 -4.50 -7.86 -3.04
CA LEU A 42 -4.07 -6.48 -3.17
C LEU A 42 -4.87 -5.73 -4.24
N VAL A 43 -5.08 -6.34 -5.40
CA VAL A 43 -5.87 -5.74 -6.48
C VAL A 43 -7.33 -5.50 -6.05
N VAL A 44 -7.92 -6.46 -5.34
CA VAL A 44 -9.28 -6.32 -4.82
C VAL A 44 -9.38 -5.11 -3.88
N GLU A 45 -8.44 -4.99 -2.94
CA GLU A 45 -8.44 -3.87 -1.99
C GLU A 45 -8.18 -2.53 -2.69
N ALA A 46 -7.30 -2.52 -3.70
CA ALA A 46 -7.08 -1.34 -4.51
C ALA A 46 -8.36 -0.93 -5.25
N GLY A 47 -9.13 -1.91 -5.74
CA GLY A 47 -10.44 -1.66 -6.33
C GLY A 47 -11.44 -1.07 -5.35
N GLU A 48 -11.49 -1.58 -4.13
CA GLU A 48 -12.35 -1.04 -3.07
C GLU A 48 -11.96 0.40 -2.72
N LEU A 49 -10.66 0.70 -2.71
CA LEU A 49 -10.18 2.07 -2.53
C LEU A 49 -10.69 2.99 -3.65
N VAL A 50 -10.62 2.55 -4.89
CA VAL A 50 -11.11 3.31 -6.06
C VAL A 50 -12.62 3.58 -5.95
N GLU A 51 -13.41 2.65 -5.43
CA GLU A 51 -14.86 2.80 -5.29
C GLU A 51 -15.25 4.06 -4.50
N HIS A 52 -14.43 4.47 -3.54
CA HIS A 52 -14.67 5.69 -2.77
C HIS A 52 -14.50 6.97 -3.58
N PHE A 53 -13.78 6.92 -4.70
CA PHE A 53 -13.41 8.09 -5.49
C PHE A 53 -14.00 8.11 -6.89
N GLN A 54 -14.43 6.98 -7.41
CA GLN A 54 -14.74 6.83 -8.85
C GLN A 54 -15.80 7.80 -9.37
N TRP A 55 -16.72 8.24 -8.50
CA TRP A 55 -17.80 9.15 -8.87
C TRP A 55 -17.57 10.58 -8.40
N LEU A 56 -16.41 10.86 -7.81
CA LEU A 56 -16.08 12.19 -7.30
C LEU A 56 -15.26 12.97 -8.34
N SER A 57 -15.44 14.29 -8.34
CA SER A 57 -14.51 15.16 -9.04
C SER A 57 -13.19 15.26 -8.27
N PRO A 58 -12.10 15.72 -8.90
CA PRO A 58 -10.85 15.99 -8.20
C PRO A 58 -11.02 16.88 -6.95
N ASP A 59 -11.83 17.93 -7.06
CA ASP A 59 -12.09 18.85 -5.94
C ASP A 59 -12.84 18.16 -4.81
N GLU A 60 -13.84 17.35 -5.14
CA GLU A 60 -14.57 16.56 -4.13
C GLU A 60 -13.66 15.54 -3.44
N SER A 61 -12.70 14.97 -4.17
CA SER A 61 -11.80 13.95 -3.63
C SER A 61 -10.88 14.46 -2.52
N VAL A 62 -10.56 15.76 -2.50
CA VAL A 62 -9.71 16.35 -1.44
C VAL A 62 -10.53 16.87 -0.26
N ASN A 63 -11.87 16.89 -0.36
CA ASN A 63 -12.76 17.45 0.65
C ASN A 63 -13.70 16.39 1.23
N LEU A 64 -13.18 15.21 1.51
CA LEU A 64 -13.96 14.12 2.09
C LEU A 64 -14.46 14.49 3.49
N VAL A 65 -15.72 14.14 3.78
CA VAL A 65 -16.22 14.23 5.16
C VAL A 65 -15.50 13.20 6.04
N ALA A 66 -15.48 13.46 7.35
CA ALA A 66 -14.70 12.66 8.30
C ALA A 66 -15.02 11.16 8.25
N ALA A 67 -16.29 10.79 8.08
CA ALA A 67 -16.70 9.38 7.99
C ALA A 67 -16.11 8.71 6.75
N ASP A 68 -16.20 9.36 5.60
CA ASP A 68 -15.66 8.82 4.34
C ASP A 68 -14.14 8.74 4.38
N LYS A 69 -13.49 9.73 4.99
CA LYS A 69 -12.04 9.72 5.16
C LYS A 69 -11.58 8.52 5.99
N ARG A 70 -12.33 8.16 7.03
CA ARG A 70 -12.00 6.96 7.83
C ARG A 70 -12.14 5.68 7.03
N GLU A 71 -13.19 5.56 6.21
CA GLU A 71 -13.38 4.41 5.32
C GLU A 71 -12.24 4.30 4.31
N VAL A 72 -11.88 5.41 3.68
CA VAL A 72 -10.75 5.47 2.74
C VAL A 72 -9.44 5.06 3.43
N ALA A 73 -9.21 5.56 4.65
CA ALA A 73 -8.01 5.21 5.41
C ALA A 73 -7.93 3.71 5.71
N MET A 74 -9.05 3.05 6.00
CA MET A 74 -9.09 1.61 6.22
C MET A 74 -8.76 0.82 4.95
N GLU A 75 -9.26 1.27 3.80
CA GLU A 75 -8.91 0.64 2.51
C GLU A 75 -7.43 0.83 2.18
N MET A 76 -6.86 2.01 2.47
CA MET A 76 -5.42 2.23 2.32
C MET A 76 -4.63 1.28 3.21
N ALA A 77 -5.08 1.05 4.43
CA ALA A 77 -4.45 0.10 5.35
C ALA A 77 -4.48 -1.32 4.78
N ASP A 78 -5.61 -1.75 4.22
CA ASP A 78 -5.72 -3.08 3.62
C ASP A 78 -4.75 -3.26 2.45
N VAL A 79 -4.64 -2.25 1.58
CA VAL A 79 -3.67 -2.26 0.48
C VAL A 79 -2.24 -2.39 1.01
N LEU A 80 -1.88 -1.60 2.01
CA LEU A 80 -0.56 -1.65 2.62
C LEU A 80 -0.28 -3.03 3.23
N MET A 81 -1.23 -3.57 3.97
CA MET A 81 -1.04 -4.85 4.66
C MET A 81 -0.82 -6.01 3.70
N PHE A 82 -1.58 -6.09 2.60
CA PHE A 82 -1.34 -7.12 1.59
C PHE A 82 -0.01 -6.93 0.86
N LEU A 83 0.38 -5.69 0.60
CA LEU A 83 1.68 -5.40 0.00
C LEU A 83 2.83 -5.85 0.91
N VAL A 84 2.74 -5.55 2.19
CA VAL A 84 3.75 -5.96 3.18
C VAL A 84 3.80 -7.48 3.30
N ARG A 85 2.66 -8.16 3.31
CA ARG A 85 2.62 -9.62 3.33
C ARG A 85 3.25 -10.23 2.08
N LEU A 86 2.96 -9.66 0.91
CA LEU A 86 3.54 -10.11 -0.36
C LEU A 86 5.07 -9.96 -0.34
N ALA A 87 5.56 -8.81 0.10
CA ALA A 87 6.99 -8.55 0.23
C ALA A 87 7.66 -9.54 1.20
N ASP A 88 6.99 -9.86 2.32
CA ASP A 88 7.49 -10.83 3.28
C ASP A 88 7.62 -12.22 2.64
N LYS A 89 6.62 -12.67 1.90
CA LYS A 89 6.65 -13.96 1.22
C LYS A 89 7.73 -14.05 0.15
N LEU A 90 8.07 -12.94 -0.49
CA LEU A 90 9.09 -12.88 -1.53
C LEU A 90 10.46 -12.43 -1.01
N ASP A 91 10.59 -12.21 0.28
CA ASP A 91 11.82 -11.72 0.91
C ASP A 91 12.33 -10.43 0.27
N VAL A 92 11.42 -9.46 0.11
CA VAL A 92 11.71 -8.15 -0.47
C VAL A 92 11.65 -7.09 0.61
N ASP A 93 12.72 -6.28 0.71
CA ASP A 93 12.75 -5.08 1.55
C ASP A 93 12.11 -3.93 0.75
N LEU A 94 10.88 -3.55 1.12
CA LEU A 94 10.11 -2.54 0.38
C LEU A 94 10.76 -1.16 0.39
N ILE A 95 11.37 -0.75 1.49
CA ILE A 95 12.04 0.55 1.58
C ILE A 95 13.24 0.60 0.65
N GLU A 96 14.06 -0.46 0.67
CA GLU A 96 15.23 -0.55 -0.21
C GLU A 96 14.83 -0.50 -1.69
N VAL A 97 13.86 -1.31 -2.10
CA VAL A 97 13.45 -1.33 -3.51
C VAL A 97 12.73 -0.05 -3.92
N ALA A 98 12.02 0.60 -2.98
CA ALA A 98 11.40 1.90 -3.25
C ALA A 98 12.46 2.97 -3.50
N ASP A 99 13.52 2.99 -2.69
CA ASP A 99 14.66 3.90 -2.90
C ASP A 99 15.33 3.67 -4.25
N GLN A 100 15.58 2.41 -4.60
CA GLN A 100 16.15 2.05 -5.90
C GLN A 100 15.24 2.48 -7.05
N LYS A 101 13.94 2.29 -6.90
CA LYS A 101 12.97 2.69 -7.93
C LYS A 101 12.91 4.21 -8.07
N LEU A 102 13.00 4.93 -6.96
CA LEU A 102 13.01 6.39 -6.96
C LEU A 102 14.25 6.92 -7.70
N GLU A 103 15.42 6.31 -7.48
CA GLU A 103 16.63 6.66 -8.23
C GLU A 103 16.46 6.47 -9.73
N ARG A 104 15.86 5.37 -10.16
CA ARG A 104 15.53 5.15 -11.58
C ARG A 104 14.60 6.25 -12.10
N ASN A 105 13.63 6.66 -11.30
CA ASN A 105 12.69 7.70 -11.68
C ASN A 105 13.37 9.06 -11.83
N HIS A 106 14.35 9.37 -11.00
CA HIS A 106 15.17 10.58 -11.15
C HIS A 106 15.85 10.62 -12.53
N LEU A 107 16.35 9.49 -13.00
CA LEU A 107 16.98 9.41 -14.31
C LEU A 107 15.96 9.51 -15.45
N LYS A 108 14.79 8.89 -15.29
CA LYS A 108 13.74 8.89 -16.33
C LYS A 108 12.99 10.22 -16.43
N TYR A 109 12.92 10.96 -15.32
CA TYR A 109 12.16 12.21 -15.22
C TYR A 109 13.08 13.34 -14.73
N PRO A 110 14.04 13.80 -15.56
CA PRO A 110 14.88 14.93 -15.18
C PRO A 110 14.01 16.14 -14.88
N VAL A 111 14.36 16.89 -13.86
CA VAL A 111 13.56 18.05 -13.38
C VAL A 111 13.28 19.03 -14.53
N GLU A 112 14.28 19.31 -15.35
CA GLU A 112 14.21 20.27 -16.46
C GLU A 112 13.13 19.90 -17.48
N LYS A 113 12.90 18.59 -17.66
CA LYS A 113 11.94 18.08 -18.65
C LYS A 113 10.59 17.76 -18.04
N ALA A 114 10.57 17.33 -16.79
CA ALA A 114 9.36 16.79 -16.15
C ALA A 114 8.54 17.84 -15.39
N ARG A 115 9.15 18.95 -15.01
CA ARG A 115 8.48 19.95 -14.18
C ARG A 115 7.19 20.46 -14.82
N GLY A 116 6.09 20.37 -14.06
CA GLY A 116 4.78 20.86 -14.50
C GLY A 116 4.12 20.02 -15.57
N ARG A 117 4.65 18.82 -15.85
CA ARG A 117 4.13 17.93 -16.88
C ARG A 117 3.80 16.56 -16.33
N ALA A 118 2.61 16.07 -16.61
CA ALA A 118 2.19 14.70 -16.28
C ALA A 118 2.37 13.80 -17.51
N THR A 119 3.57 13.78 -18.07
CA THR A 119 3.88 13.11 -19.32
C THR A 119 4.81 11.93 -19.03
N LYS A 120 4.54 10.77 -19.62
CA LYS A 120 5.39 9.60 -19.45
C LYS A 120 6.81 9.89 -20.00
N TYR A 121 7.82 9.29 -19.38
CA TYR A 121 9.23 9.60 -19.65
C TYR A 121 9.62 9.45 -21.12
N ASP A 122 9.02 8.50 -21.84
CA ASP A 122 9.32 8.26 -23.25
C ASP A 122 8.66 9.29 -24.19
N LYS A 123 7.89 10.21 -23.64
CA LYS A 123 7.24 11.31 -24.36
C LYS A 123 7.76 12.68 -23.92
N LEU A 124 8.69 12.75 -23.04
CA LEU A 124 9.27 14.00 -22.56
C LEU A 124 10.21 14.65 -23.58
#